data_5318190999ee64f05ed8b5434b3a6ebc
#
_entry.id   5318190999ee64f05ed8b5434b3a6ebc
#
_cell.length_a   1.000
_cell.length_b   1.000
_cell.length_c   1.000
_cell.angle_alpha   90.00
_cell.angle_beta   90.00
_cell.angle_gamma   90.00
#
_symmetry.space_group_name_H-M   'P 1'
#
loop_
_entity.id
_entity.type
_entity.pdbx_description
1 polymer ?
#
loop_
_entity_poly.entity_id
_entity_poly.type
_entity_poly.pdbx_seq_one_letter_code
_entity_poly.pdbx_strand_id
1 'polypeptide(L)'
;MSQSPDPASTRTPRLHKWNDRVVLGAVLASFASGFGQFGVVTALGSVARTFGHLVHGATLADQAGLSGTKLGVGLAIIRLASLGGLPLTAMADRFGRHRMLITTVGLGLAATVLAAASPGYWWFVVIFACGRPLLSATNALSEVIAAEQTDSASRAKALALVAAGYGIGAGFTAIIHSLASKTLGFRGLFLLAVVPLALLPLISRWATEPDRFAIAGAAPDHVVPVLGAVGPAFRRRLVLLSTMAFALSFITGPANSFIFLFAQNIDHLSGVATALMVVGAGATGLAGLLIGRWMADRFGRRITGALGMVGLALFGVLSYAGPRVDLIAGYVMGVMFGSIFAPAVGSLVNELFPTSVRASASGWFLAAGVLGAVIGLVVFGAIADIGNRFALAADLTFLPAMTVAALFWTLPETKGRELEDIWTN
;
A
#
# COMPACT_ATOMS: atom_id res chain seq x y z
N MET A 1 30.25 -14.30 44.96
CA MET A 1 30.81 -13.72 43.73
C MET A 1 29.69 -12.89 43.09
N SER A 2 29.67 -11.58 43.32
CA SER A 2 28.73 -10.66 42.69
C SER A 2 29.23 -10.43 41.25
N GLN A 3 28.45 -10.87 40.27
CA GLN A 3 28.70 -10.50 38.89
C GLN A 3 28.48 -9.00 38.78
N SER A 4 29.53 -8.26 38.44
CA SER A 4 29.43 -6.87 38.05
C SER A 4 28.48 -6.78 36.82
N PRO A 5 27.53 -5.85 36.79
CA PRO A 5 26.64 -5.70 35.64
C PRO A 5 27.48 -5.37 34.39
N ASP A 6 27.17 -6.09 33.31
CA ASP A 6 27.78 -5.91 31.99
C ASP A 6 27.68 -4.42 31.57
N PRO A 7 28.77 -3.74 31.19
CA PRO A 7 28.74 -2.33 30.80
C PRO A 7 27.88 -2.05 29.57
N ALA A 8 27.42 -3.07 28.83
CA ALA A 8 26.45 -2.95 27.76
C ALA A 8 25.04 -2.60 28.26
N SER A 9 24.68 -2.93 29.51
CA SER A 9 23.35 -2.73 30.10
C SER A 9 23.03 -1.29 30.53
N THR A 10 23.98 -0.36 30.44
CA THR A 10 23.79 1.05 30.88
C THR A 10 23.66 2.06 29.73
N ARG A 11 23.74 1.62 28.48
CA ARG A 11 23.58 2.54 27.33
C ARG A 11 22.10 2.87 27.11
N THR A 12 21.72 4.11 27.42
CA THR A 12 20.42 4.65 27.02
C THR A 12 20.41 4.90 25.50
N PRO A 13 19.36 4.46 24.76
CA PRO A 13 19.27 4.67 23.32
C PRO A 13 19.20 6.16 23.01
N ARG A 14 19.93 6.60 21.99
CA ARG A 14 19.80 7.96 21.46
C ARG A 14 18.48 8.05 20.71
N LEU A 15 17.60 8.94 21.16
CA LEU A 15 16.31 9.20 20.53
C LEU A 15 16.34 10.52 19.77
N HIS A 16 15.78 10.50 18.60
CA HIS A 16 15.78 11.61 17.64
C HIS A 16 14.42 12.30 17.58
N LYS A 17 14.40 13.54 17.14
CA LYS A 17 13.17 14.26 16.81
C LYS A 17 12.66 13.84 15.42
N TRP A 18 11.40 14.10 15.15
CA TRP A 18 10.74 13.76 13.87
C TRP A 18 11.40 14.37 12.61
N ASN A 19 12.16 15.46 12.75
CA ASN A 19 12.87 16.17 11.67
C ASN A 19 14.37 15.87 11.59
N ASP A 20 14.85 14.89 12.34
CA ASP A 20 16.27 14.50 12.31
C ASP A 20 16.62 13.77 11.01
N ARG A 21 17.89 13.82 10.62
CA ARG A 21 18.43 13.19 9.40
C ARG A 21 18.09 11.69 9.32
N VAL A 22 18.05 11.02 10.43
CA VAL A 22 17.73 9.58 10.50
C VAL A 22 16.30 9.32 10.04
N VAL A 23 15.34 10.10 10.52
CA VAL A 23 13.95 10.02 10.09
C VAL A 23 13.82 10.41 8.61
N LEU A 24 14.53 11.46 8.19
CA LEU A 24 14.54 11.87 6.78
C LEU A 24 15.14 10.78 5.86
N GLY A 25 16.12 10.01 6.32
CA GLY A 25 16.63 8.84 5.61
C GLY A 25 15.56 7.78 5.38
N ALA A 26 14.77 7.47 6.41
CA ALA A 26 13.62 6.56 6.30
C ALA A 26 12.52 7.12 5.36
N VAL A 27 12.27 8.44 5.40
CA VAL A 27 11.33 9.10 4.48
C VAL A 27 11.78 9.00 3.03
N LEU A 28 13.07 9.22 2.75
CA LEU A 28 13.63 9.06 1.40
C LEU A 28 13.54 7.61 0.90
N ALA A 29 13.77 6.63 1.78
CA ALA A 29 13.60 5.22 1.43
C ALA A 29 12.12 4.90 1.13
N SER A 30 11.20 5.41 1.92
CA SER A 30 9.75 5.27 1.69
C SER A 30 9.30 5.97 0.40
N PHE A 31 9.82 7.17 0.12
CA PHE A 31 9.61 7.86 -1.17
C PHE A 31 10.08 7.01 -2.35
N ALA A 32 11.29 6.45 -2.26
CA ALA A 32 11.87 5.59 -3.30
C ALA A 32 11.01 4.32 -3.52
N SER A 33 10.52 3.74 -2.42
CA SER A 33 9.58 2.63 -2.45
C SER A 33 8.26 2.99 -3.14
N GLY A 34 7.66 4.13 -2.78
CA GLY A 34 6.43 4.63 -3.41
C GLY A 34 6.60 4.88 -4.91
N PHE A 35 7.71 5.53 -5.29
CA PHE A 35 8.06 5.76 -6.69
C PHE A 35 8.14 4.45 -7.48
N GLY A 36 8.91 3.48 -7.00
CA GLY A 36 9.11 2.20 -7.68
C GLY A 36 7.83 1.37 -7.76
N GLN A 37 7.05 1.32 -6.69
CA GLN A 37 5.84 0.49 -6.63
C GLN A 37 4.68 1.01 -7.48
N PHE A 38 4.50 2.33 -7.56
CA PHE A 38 3.33 2.92 -8.22
C PHE A 38 3.50 3.04 -9.73
N GLY A 39 4.72 2.91 -10.24
CA GLY A 39 5.03 2.98 -11.67
C GLY A 39 4.20 2.01 -12.52
N VAL A 40 4.01 0.76 -12.08
CA VAL A 40 3.25 -0.25 -12.81
C VAL A 40 1.77 0.12 -12.97
N VAL A 41 1.21 0.79 -11.98
CA VAL A 41 -0.20 1.22 -12.00
C VAL A 41 -0.39 2.37 -12.98
N THR A 42 0.43 3.40 -12.87
CA THR A 42 0.31 4.61 -13.69
C THR A 42 0.67 4.38 -15.16
N ALA A 43 1.66 3.50 -15.41
CA ALA A 43 2.10 3.17 -16.76
C ALA A 43 1.34 2.00 -17.41
N LEU A 44 0.30 1.46 -16.75
CA LEU A 44 -0.41 0.26 -17.22
C LEU A 44 -0.87 0.37 -18.68
N GLY A 45 -1.43 1.52 -19.06
CA GLY A 45 -1.83 1.79 -20.44
C GLY A 45 -0.66 1.84 -21.43
N SER A 46 0.48 2.41 -21.02
CA SER A 46 1.70 2.44 -21.83
C SER A 46 2.32 1.06 -21.97
N VAL A 47 2.30 0.25 -20.91
CA VAL A 47 2.72 -1.17 -20.94
C VAL A 47 1.86 -1.97 -21.89
N ALA A 48 0.54 -1.82 -21.80
CA ALA A 48 -0.41 -2.50 -22.66
C ALA A 48 -0.20 -2.17 -24.13
N ARG A 49 -0.02 -0.89 -24.46
CA ARG A 49 0.28 -0.45 -25.85
C ARG A 49 1.61 -0.96 -26.39
N THR A 50 2.63 -1.05 -25.55
CA THR A 50 3.97 -1.46 -26.00
C THR A 50 4.06 -2.95 -26.28
N PHE A 51 3.37 -3.78 -25.49
CA PHE A 51 3.43 -5.24 -25.63
C PHE A 51 2.22 -5.84 -26.35
N GLY A 52 1.26 -5.01 -26.75
CA GLY A 52 0.07 -5.42 -27.48
C GLY A 52 -0.02 -4.78 -28.84
N HIS A 53 -1.10 -5.08 -29.55
CA HIS A 53 -1.41 -4.53 -30.87
C HIS A 53 -2.71 -3.73 -30.77
N LEU A 54 -2.64 -2.45 -31.17
CA LEU A 54 -3.83 -1.60 -31.30
C LEU A 54 -4.52 -1.91 -32.62
N VAL A 55 -5.81 -2.19 -32.56
CA VAL A 55 -6.66 -2.45 -33.73
C VAL A 55 -7.90 -1.56 -33.61
N HIS A 56 -8.51 -1.20 -34.73
CA HIS A 56 -9.80 -0.52 -34.72
C HIS A 56 -10.89 -1.54 -34.32
N GLY A 57 -11.33 -1.50 -33.06
CA GLY A 57 -12.33 -2.42 -32.53
C GLY A 57 -12.95 -1.91 -31.22
N ALA A 58 -13.97 -2.62 -30.76
CA ALA A 58 -14.76 -2.23 -29.59
C ALA A 58 -14.26 -2.88 -28.27
N THR A 59 -13.33 -3.83 -28.35
CA THR A 59 -12.82 -4.53 -27.17
C THR A 59 -11.73 -3.73 -26.46
N LEU A 60 -11.51 -4.00 -25.18
CA LEU A 60 -10.42 -3.39 -24.42
C LEU A 60 -9.04 -3.73 -25.05
N ALA A 61 -8.88 -4.95 -25.54
CA ALA A 61 -7.65 -5.37 -26.21
C ALA A 61 -7.37 -4.54 -27.46
N ASP A 62 -8.40 -4.19 -28.22
CA ASP A 62 -8.26 -3.37 -29.43
C ASP A 62 -7.83 -1.94 -29.09
N GLN A 63 -8.37 -1.36 -28.03
CA GLN A 63 -8.14 0.04 -27.66
C GLN A 63 -6.91 0.26 -26.76
N ALA A 64 -6.59 -0.70 -25.91
CA ALA A 64 -5.45 -0.62 -24.99
C ALA A 64 -4.23 -1.43 -25.43
N GLY A 65 -4.41 -2.41 -26.32
CA GLY A 65 -3.36 -3.28 -26.85
C GLY A 65 -3.29 -4.66 -26.15
N LEU A 66 -3.70 -4.79 -24.90
CA LEU A 66 -3.80 -6.05 -24.16
C LEU A 66 -5.17 -6.17 -23.51
N SER A 67 -5.65 -7.40 -23.34
CA SER A 67 -6.91 -7.69 -22.66
C SER A 67 -6.84 -7.34 -21.18
N GLY A 68 -7.97 -6.92 -20.61
CA GLY A 68 -8.12 -6.62 -19.18
C GLY A 68 -7.81 -7.83 -18.29
N THR A 69 -8.18 -9.03 -18.73
CA THR A 69 -7.84 -10.30 -18.06
C THR A 69 -6.33 -10.46 -17.97
N LYS A 70 -5.60 -10.26 -19.08
CA LYS A 70 -4.13 -10.37 -19.10
C LYS A 70 -3.46 -9.35 -18.19
N LEU A 71 -3.95 -8.11 -18.23
CA LEU A 71 -3.47 -7.03 -17.36
C LEU A 71 -3.80 -7.31 -15.89
N GLY A 72 -5.02 -7.75 -15.60
CA GLY A 72 -5.47 -8.09 -14.25
C GLY A 72 -4.67 -9.25 -13.64
N VAL A 73 -4.41 -10.31 -14.41
CA VAL A 73 -3.57 -11.44 -13.96
C VAL A 73 -2.13 -10.98 -13.70
N GLY A 74 -1.54 -10.16 -14.57
CA GLY A 74 -0.20 -9.64 -14.35
C GLY A 74 -0.09 -8.78 -13.09
N LEU A 75 -1.03 -7.87 -12.88
CA LEU A 75 -1.11 -7.06 -11.65
C LEU A 75 -1.35 -7.93 -10.42
N ALA A 76 -2.17 -8.98 -10.52
CA ALA A 76 -2.44 -9.93 -9.45
C ALA A 76 -1.18 -10.68 -9.03
N ILE A 77 -0.36 -11.16 -10.00
CA ILE A 77 0.94 -11.80 -9.72
C ILE A 77 1.87 -10.84 -8.98
N ILE A 78 1.99 -9.61 -9.46
CA ILE A 78 2.81 -8.57 -8.83
C ILE A 78 2.30 -8.28 -7.41
N ARG A 79 0.98 -8.21 -7.23
CA ARG A 79 0.37 -7.96 -5.91
C ARG A 79 0.59 -9.12 -4.95
N LEU A 80 0.43 -10.36 -5.42
CA LEU A 80 0.68 -11.57 -4.62
C LEU A 80 2.14 -11.64 -4.16
N ALA A 81 3.08 -11.31 -5.05
CA ALA A 81 4.50 -11.27 -4.72
C ALA A 81 4.82 -10.33 -3.56
N SER A 82 4.02 -9.28 -3.32
CA SER A 82 4.23 -8.35 -2.19
C SER A 82 4.21 -9.03 -0.82
N LEU A 83 3.56 -10.21 -0.67
CA LEU A 83 3.58 -11.00 0.57
C LEU A 83 4.99 -11.47 0.93
N GLY A 84 5.89 -11.64 -0.05
CA GLY A 84 7.29 -11.91 0.20
C GLY A 84 8.03 -10.79 0.96
N GLY A 85 7.43 -9.61 1.09
CA GLY A 85 7.92 -8.53 1.94
C GLY A 85 7.87 -8.88 3.44
N LEU A 86 6.92 -9.71 3.88
CA LEU A 86 6.79 -10.11 5.28
C LEU A 86 8.02 -10.86 5.81
N PRO A 87 8.47 -11.96 5.18
CA PRO A 87 9.69 -12.63 5.62
C PRO A 87 10.94 -11.74 5.47
N LEU A 88 11.01 -10.88 4.45
CA LEU A 88 12.13 -9.94 4.30
C LEU A 88 12.18 -8.92 5.45
N THR A 89 11.03 -8.44 5.90
CA THR A 89 10.97 -7.55 7.07
C THR A 89 11.38 -8.28 8.34
N ALA A 90 10.93 -9.53 8.54
CA ALA A 90 11.32 -10.34 9.69
C ALA A 90 12.83 -10.67 9.69
N MET A 91 13.44 -10.84 8.53
CA MET A 91 14.89 -11.03 8.42
C MET A 91 15.69 -9.85 8.96
N ALA A 92 15.12 -8.63 8.97
CA ALA A 92 15.80 -7.45 9.51
C ALA A 92 16.09 -7.56 11.03
N ASP A 93 15.32 -8.36 11.76
CA ASP A 93 15.60 -8.64 13.17
C ASP A 93 16.86 -9.50 13.40
N ARG A 94 17.33 -10.19 12.35
CA ARG A 94 18.55 -11.03 12.39
C ARG A 94 19.76 -10.36 11.73
N PHE A 95 19.55 -9.70 10.59
CA PHE A 95 20.62 -9.14 9.76
C PHE A 95 20.87 -7.64 9.97
N GLY A 96 20.05 -6.99 10.79
CA GLY A 96 20.08 -5.55 11.03
C GLY A 96 19.12 -4.77 10.12
N ARG A 97 18.46 -3.79 10.70
CA ARG A 97 17.41 -3.01 10.03
C ARG A 97 17.96 -2.10 8.95
N HIS A 98 19.08 -1.44 9.23
CA HIS A 98 19.76 -0.58 8.25
C HIS A 98 20.24 -1.36 7.03
N ARG A 99 20.95 -2.49 7.25
CA ARG A 99 21.45 -3.33 6.16
C ARG A 99 20.31 -3.84 5.28
N MET A 100 19.24 -4.34 5.89
CA MET A 100 18.08 -4.83 5.16
C MET A 100 17.37 -3.70 4.40
N LEU A 101 17.23 -2.50 4.99
CA LEU A 101 16.64 -1.34 4.31
C LEU A 101 17.42 -1.02 3.03
N ILE A 102 18.75 -0.86 3.12
CA ILE A 102 19.59 -0.49 1.97
C ILE A 102 19.54 -1.55 0.87
N THR A 103 19.60 -2.83 1.27
CA THR A 103 19.53 -3.96 0.33
C THR A 103 18.16 -3.99 -0.39
N THR A 104 17.07 -3.83 0.35
CA THR A 104 15.72 -3.90 -0.22
C THR A 104 15.40 -2.70 -1.11
N VAL A 105 15.80 -1.48 -0.74
CA VAL A 105 15.70 -0.30 -1.62
C VAL A 105 16.51 -0.50 -2.88
N GLY A 106 17.80 -0.85 -2.75
CA GLY A 106 18.71 -0.97 -3.88
C GLY A 106 18.26 -2.02 -4.89
N LEU A 107 18.02 -3.25 -4.42
CA LEU A 107 17.61 -4.34 -5.30
C LEU A 107 16.18 -4.14 -5.84
N GLY A 108 15.27 -3.58 -5.05
CA GLY A 108 13.90 -3.31 -5.50
C GLY A 108 13.83 -2.25 -6.60
N LEU A 109 14.60 -1.15 -6.47
CA LEU A 109 14.71 -0.13 -7.53
C LEU A 109 15.48 -0.65 -8.74
N ALA A 110 16.54 -1.45 -8.53
CA ALA A 110 17.26 -2.09 -9.63
C ALA A 110 16.33 -3.00 -10.45
N ALA A 111 15.48 -3.80 -9.80
CA ALA A 111 14.46 -4.59 -10.48
C ALA A 111 13.45 -3.69 -11.24
N THR A 112 13.08 -2.54 -10.67
CA THR A 112 12.22 -1.56 -11.35
C THR A 112 12.90 -1.03 -12.62
N VAL A 113 14.18 -0.66 -12.55
CA VAL A 113 14.95 -0.21 -13.72
C VAL A 113 15.07 -1.32 -14.76
N LEU A 114 15.37 -2.56 -14.34
CA LEU A 114 15.46 -3.73 -15.23
C LEU A 114 14.14 -4.02 -15.94
N ALA A 115 13.00 -3.75 -15.30
CA ALA A 115 11.70 -3.93 -15.93
C ALA A 115 11.50 -3.02 -17.17
N ALA A 116 12.22 -1.91 -17.27
CA ALA A 116 12.23 -1.08 -18.49
C ALA A 116 12.80 -1.82 -19.71
N ALA A 117 13.74 -2.76 -19.53
CA ALA A 117 14.37 -3.54 -20.59
C ALA A 117 13.60 -4.81 -20.97
N SER A 118 12.42 -5.04 -20.42
CA SER A 118 11.63 -6.25 -20.66
C SER A 118 11.33 -6.45 -22.14
N PRO A 119 11.57 -7.65 -22.71
CA PRO A 119 11.30 -7.95 -24.10
C PRO A 119 9.82 -8.23 -24.40
N GLY A 120 9.02 -8.55 -23.37
CA GLY A 120 7.60 -8.87 -23.48
C GLY A 120 6.86 -8.70 -22.16
N TYR A 121 5.51 -8.74 -22.23
CA TYR A 121 4.64 -8.49 -21.10
C TYR A 121 4.92 -9.40 -19.88
N TRP A 122 5.06 -10.71 -20.10
CA TRP A 122 5.28 -11.64 -18.99
C TRP A 122 6.67 -11.50 -18.37
N TRP A 123 7.69 -11.16 -19.15
CA TRP A 123 9.00 -10.81 -18.62
C TRP A 123 8.93 -9.57 -17.73
N PHE A 124 8.19 -8.55 -18.19
CA PHE A 124 7.91 -7.37 -17.38
C PHE A 124 7.26 -7.73 -16.05
N VAL A 125 6.20 -8.55 -16.09
CA VAL A 125 5.48 -9.01 -14.87
C VAL A 125 6.42 -9.74 -13.91
N VAL A 126 7.23 -10.69 -14.41
CA VAL A 126 8.15 -11.49 -13.58
C VAL A 126 9.24 -10.61 -12.96
N ILE A 127 9.90 -9.76 -13.74
CA ILE A 127 10.97 -8.88 -13.23
C ILE A 127 10.42 -7.94 -12.16
N PHE A 128 9.25 -7.35 -12.42
CA PHE A 128 8.62 -6.44 -11.48
C PHE A 128 8.12 -7.17 -10.23
N ALA A 129 7.58 -8.38 -10.37
CA ALA A 129 7.16 -9.23 -9.25
C ALA A 129 8.33 -9.62 -8.35
N CYS A 130 9.54 -9.82 -8.90
CA CYS A 130 10.76 -10.04 -8.09
C CYS A 130 11.16 -8.81 -7.27
N GLY A 131 10.98 -7.60 -7.82
CA GLY A 131 11.26 -6.34 -7.11
C GLY A 131 10.20 -5.95 -6.07
N ARG A 132 8.95 -6.39 -6.27
CA ARG A 132 7.81 -5.98 -5.46
C ARG A 132 7.93 -6.29 -3.96
N PRO A 133 8.32 -7.50 -3.53
CA PRO A 133 8.51 -7.82 -2.12
C PRO A 133 9.61 -6.98 -1.47
N LEU A 134 10.68 -6.67 -2.20
CA LEU A 134 11.78 -5.83 -1.73
C LEU A 134 11.30 -4.41 -1.42
N LEU A 135 10.58 -3.78 -2.35
CA LEU A 135 10.01 -2.45 -2.13
C LEU A 135 8.94 -2.44 -1.03
N SER A 136 8.15 -3.52 -0.88
CA SER A 136 7.19 -3.65 0.21
C SER A 136 7.89 -3.73 1.57
N ALA A 137 8.96 -4.51 1.67
CA ALA A 137 9.80 -4.58 2.87
C ALA A 137 10.47 -3.24 3.18
N THR A 138 10.95 -2.51 2.15
CA THR A 138 11.51 -1.16 2.29
C THR A 138 10.55 -0.23 3.04
N ASN A 139 9.27 -0.22 2.65
CA ASN A 139 8.28 0.65 3.30
C ASN A 139 8.09 0.29 4.77
N ALA A 140 7.90 -1.01 5.07
CA ALA A 140 7.75 -1.50 6.44
C ALA A 140 9.01 -1.22 7.30
N LEU A 141 10.21 -1.43 6.76
CA LEU A 141 11.47 -1.14 7.46
C LEU A 141 11.66 0.35 7.72
N SER A 142 11.23 1.21 6.79
CA SER A 142 11.26 2.67 6.99
C SER A 142 10.39 3.09 8.18
N GLU A 143 9.20 2.50 8.31
CA GLU A 143 8.31 2.75 9.45
C GLU A 143 8.91 2.24 10.76
N VAL A 144 9.49 1.04 10.77
CA VAL A 144 10.15 0.46 11.94
C VAL A 144 11.32 1.32 12.39
N ILE A 145 12.22 1.70 11.50
CA ILE A 145 13.39 2.56 11.82
C ILE A 145 12.92 3.91 12.38
N ALA A 146 11.93 4.54 11.76
CA ALA A 146 11.38 5.80 12.26
C ALA A 146 10.75 5.67 13.64
N ALA A 147 10.02 4.57 13.90
CA ALA A 147 9.38 4.31 15.20
C ALA A 147 10.39 4.07 16.31
N GLU A 148 11.47 3.33 16.02
CA GLU A 148 12.47 2.95 17.02
C GLU A 148 13.48 4.04 17.34
N GLN A 149 13.76 4.91 16.39
CA GLN A 149 14.73 5.98 16.56
C GLN A 149 14.12 7.27 17.10
N THR A 150 12.79 7.38 17.22
CA THR A 150 12.14 8.60 17.73
C THR A 150 11.62 8.45 19.16
N ASP A 151 11.62 9.57 19.88
CA ASP A 151 10.98 9.68 21.19
C ASP A 151 9.45 9.53 21.09
N SER A 152 8.78 9.31 22.21
CA SER A 152 7.32 9.10 22.26
C SER A 152 6.53 10.30 21.73
N ALA A 153 7.00 11.53 21.91
CA ALA A 153 6.32 12.75 21.48
C ALA A 153 6.47 12.99 19.97
N SER A 154 7.58 12.55 19.38
CA SER A 154 7.89 12.72 17.95
C SER A 154 7.48 11.54 17.08
N ARG A 155 7.24 10.35 17.65
CA ARG A 155 7.01 9.08 16.91
C ARG A 155 5.83 9.15 15.94
N ALA A 156 4.70 9.67 16.39
CA ALA A 156 3.52 9.79 15.54
C ALA A 156 3.77 10.71 14.33
N LYS A 157 4.52 11.81 14.52
CA LYS A 157 4.89 12.72 13.45
C LYS A 157 5.89 12.08 12.48
N ALA A 158 6.86 11.33 12.98
CA ALA A 158 7.84 10.63 12.17
C ALA A 158 7.17 9.56 11.27
N LEU A 159 6.27 8.75 11.83
CA LEU A 159 5.50 7.75 11.06
C LEU A 159 4.61 8.41 10.00
N ALA A 160 3.95 9.52 10.34
CA ALA A 160 3.16 10.27 9.38
C ALA A 160 4.02 10.82 8.23
N LEU A 161 5.25 11.27 8.53
CA LEU A 161 6.19 11.78 7.53
C LEU A 161 6.70 10.66 6.61
N VAL A 162 6.98 9.46 7.15
CA VAL A 162 7.35 8.28 6.36
C VAL A 162 6.20 7.87 5.43
N ALA A 163 4.97 7.82 5.93
CA ALA A 163 3.78 7.52 5.11
C ALA A 163 3.57 8.60 4.02
N ALA A 164 3.76 9.88 4.35
CA ALA A 164 3.74 10.96 3.36
C ALA A 164 4.83 10.80 2.31
N GLY A 165 6.04 10.38 2.69
CA GLY A 165 7.13 10.06 1.77
C GLY A 165 6.71 9.06 0.70
N TYR A 166 6.09 7.96 1.10
CA TYR A 166 5.53 6.96 0.17
C TYR A 166 4.50 7.59 -0.79
N GLY A 167 3.54 8.32 -0.24
CA GLY A 167 2.48 8.96 -1.03
C GLY A 167 3.04 9.98 -2.03
N ILE A 168 4.03 10.77 -1.62
CA ILE A 168 4.70 11.74 -2.50
C ILE A 168 5.46 11.00 -3.62
N GLY A 169 6.18 9.92 -3.31
CA GLY A 169 6.88 9.11 -4.31
C GLY A 169 5.92 8.51 -5.34
N ALA A 170 4.81 7.94 -4.90
CA ALA A 170 3.76 7.40 -5.74
C ALA A 170 3.10 8.48 -6.61
N GLY A 171 2.74 9.62 -6.02
CA GLY A 171 2.15 10.75 -6.71
C GLY A 171 3.10 11.37 -7.75
N PHE A 172 4.39 11.48 -7.40
CA PHE A 172 5.41 12.01 -8.31
C PHE A 172 5.56 11.13 -9.56
N THR A 173 5.57 9.82 -9.40
CA THR A 173 5.57 8.85 -10.52
C THR A 173 4.34 9.02 -11.40
N ALA A 174 3.16 9.17 -10.80
CA ALA A 174 1.92 9.34 -11.53
C ALA A 174 1.89 10.66 -12.31
N ILE A 175 2.35 11.75 -11.72
CA ILE A 175 2.42 13.07 -12.36
C ILE A 175 3.40 13.05 -13.53
N ILE A 176 4.61 12.52 -13.34
CA ILE A 176 5.61 12.41 -14.41
C ILE A 176 5.04 11.60 -15.58
N HIS A 177 4.49 10.42 -15.33
CA HIS A 177 3.92 9.60 -16.39
C HIS A 177 2.76 10.31 -17.09
N SER A 178 1.87 10.94 -16.35
CA SER A 178 0.71 11.64 -16.94
C SER A 178 1.12 12.77 -17.87
N LEU A 179 2.15 13.53 -17.50
CA LEU A 179 2.64 14.65 -18.32
C LEU A 179 3.53 14.21 -19.49
N ALA A 180 4.31 13.15 -19.30
CA ALA A 180 5.36 12.74 -20.24
C ALA A 180 5.11 11.34 -20.87
N SER A 181 3.89 10.78 -20.76
CA SER A 181 3.57 9.44 -21.28
C SER A 181 3.83 9.27 -22.78
N LYS A 182 3.63 10.32 -23.56
CA LYS A 182 3.86 10.31 -25.02
C LYS A 182 5.35 10.26 -25.40
N THR A 183 6.21 10.86 -24.58
CA THR A 183 7.66 10.98 -24.85
C THR A 183 8.46 9.87 -24.16
N LEU A 184 8.15 9.58 -22.90
CA LEU A 184 8.89 8.60 -22.09
C LEU A 184 8.34 7.17 -22.22
N GLY A 185 7.04 7.03 -22.44
CA GLY A 185 6.38 5.73 -22.37
C GLY A 185 6.59 5.05 -21.00
N PHE A 186 6.34 3.74 -20.91
CA PHE A 186 6.60 3.03 -19.66
C PHE A 186 8.10 2.82 -19.44
N ARG A 187 8.88 2.55 -20.50
CA ARG A 187 10.33 2.30 -20.40
C ARG A 187 11.07 3.49 -19.81
N GLY A 188 10.77 4.71 -20.27
CA GLY A 188 11.36 5.92 -19.76
C GLY A 188 10.98 6.18 -18.30
N LEU A 189 9.71 5.93 -17.91
CA LEU A 189 9.28 6.07 -16.52
C LEU A 189 10.04 5.12 -15.58
N PHE A 190 10.21 3.85 -15.99
CA PHE A 190 10.92 2.86 -15.17
C PHE A 190 12.43 3.12 -15.12
N LEU A 191 13.03 3.65 -16.19
CA LEU A 191 14.42 4.12 -16.18
C LEU A 191 14.63 5.29 -15.19
N LEU A 192 13.63 6.16 -15.02
CA LEU A 192 13.72 7.25 -14.03
C LEU A 192 13.85 6.74 -12.59
N ALA A 193 13.59 5.46 -12.30
CA ALA A 193 13.89 4.86 -11.00
C ALA A 193 15.40 4.85 -10.67
N VAL A 194 16.27 5.13 -11.65
CA VAL A 194 17.70 5.42 -11.42
C VAL A 194 17.87 6.66 -10.51
N VAL A 195 16.97 7.64 -10.58
CA VAL A 195 17.08 8.86 -9.75
C VAL A 195 16.96 8.54 -8.25
N PRO A 196 15.88 7.91 -7.75
CA PRO A 196 15.85 7.48 -6.36
C PRO A 196 16.90 6.41 -6.03
N LEU A 197 17.33 5.58 -6.98
CA LEU A 197 18.44 4.65 -6.79
C LEU A 197 19.78 5.39 -6.55
N ALA A 198 20.03 6.50 -7.24
CA ALA A 198 21.21 7.34 -7.03
C ALA A 198 21.20 8.03 -5.65
N LEU A 199 20.06 8.13 -4.98
CA LEU A 199 19.96 8.61 -3.59
C LEU A 199 20.34 7.55 -2.55
N LEU A 200 20.61 6.30 -2.95
CA LEU A 200 20.94 5.20 -2.04
C LEU A 200 22.12 5.53 -1.10
N PRO A 201 23.24 6.15 -1.54
CA PRO A 201 24.31 6.56 -0.64
C PRO A 201 23.87 7.57 0.43
N LEU A 202 22.95 8.47 0.07
CA LEU A 202 22.39 9.45 0.99
C LEU A 202 21.47 8.77 2.02
N ILE A 203 20.60 7.88 1.56
CA ILE A 203 19.74 7.06 2.43
C ILE A 203 20.60 6.26 3.39
N SER A 204 21.66 5.61 2.90
CA SER A 204 22.58 4.82 3.73
C SER A 204 23.32 5.64 4.79
N ARG A 205 23.66 6.89 4.49
CA ARG A 205 24.31 7.77 5.46
C ARG A 205 23.36 8.32 6.53
N TRP A 206 22.10 8.48 6.20
CA TRP A 206 21.10 9.09 7.09
C TRP A 206 20.31 8.06 7.88
N ALA A 207 19.85 6.98 7.27
CA ALA A 207 19.15 5.90 7.95
C ALA A 207 20.17 4.98 8.65
N THR A 208 20.49 5.26 9.90
CA THR A 208 21.44 4.45 10.71
C THR A 208 20.72 3.29 11.41
N GLU A 209 21.50 2.31 11.88
CA GLU A 209 20.96 1.21 12.68
C GLU A 209 20.38 1.75 13.99
N PRO A 210 19.17 1.35 14.41
CA PRO A 210 18.58 1.80 15.67
C PRO A 210 19.38 1.33 16.88
N ASP A 211 19.72 2.27 17.79
CA ASP A 211 20.41 1.95 19.05
C ASP A 211 19.62 0.93 19.90
N ARG A 212 18.30 0.97 19.85
CA ARG A 212 17.42 0.01 20.54
C ARG A 212 17.66 -1.43 20.06
N PHE A 213 17.91 -1.61 18.77
CA PHE A 213 18.25 -2.91 18.21
C PHE A 213 19.64 -3.36 18.64
N ALA A 214 20.62 -2.45 18.61
CA ALA A 214 21.99 -2.74 19.02
C ALA A 214 22.08 -3.10 20.53
N ILE A 215 21.26 -2.48 21.38
CA ILE A 215 21.20 -2.73 22.83
C ILE A 215 20.46 -4.04 23.15
N ALA A 216 19.36 -4.32 22.41
CA ALA A 216 18.57 -5.53 22.64
C ALA A 216 19.31 -6.82 22.24
N GLY A 217 20.38 -6.71 21.47
CA GLY A 217 21.05 -7.84 20.83
C GLY A 217 20.18 -8.46 19.73
N ALA A 218 20.77 -9.35 18.92
CA ALA A 218 19.98 -10.16 18.01
C ALA A 218 18.99 -10.99 18.85
N ALA A 219 17.69 -10.74 18.63
CA ALA A 219 16.65 -11.31 19.49
C ALA A 219 16.82 -12.84 19.59
N PRO A 220 16.80 -13.42 20.80
CA PRO A 220 16.79 -14.85 20.94
C PRO A 220 15.53 -15.42 20.31
N ASP A 221 15.60 -16.63 19.83
CA ASP A 221 14.70 -17.53 19.10
C ASP A 221 13.15 -17.41 19.18
N HIS A 222 12.59 -16.35 19.73
CA HIS A 222 11.16 -16.10 19.78
C HIS A 222 10.68 -15.15 18.68
N VAL A 223 10.90 -15.55 17.42
CA VAL A 223 10.21 -14.91 16.29
C VAL A 223 8.73 -15.24 16.42
N VAL A 224 7.93 -14.27 16.86
CA VAL A 224 6.46 -14.41 16.79
C VAL A 224 6.10 -14.59 15.33
N PRO A 225 5.54 -15.73 14.91
CA PRO A 225 5.24 -15.96 13.51
C PRO A 225 4.19 -14.95 13.03
N VAL A 226 4.51 -14.23 11.96
CA VAL A 226 3.62 -13.20 11.38
C VAL A 226 2.25 -13.77 10.95
N LEU A 227 2.21 -15.06 10.61
CA LEU A 227 0.98 -15.82 10.32
C LEU A 227 0.77 -16.94 11.36
N GLY A 228 1.00 -16.62 12.64
CA GLY A 228 0.84 -17.57 13.73
C GLY A 228 -0.63 -17.93 14.02
N ALA A 229 -0.80 -18.98 14.81
CA ALA A 229 -2.12 -19.41 15.28
C ALA A 229 -2.71 -18.35 16.23
N VAL A 230 -3.97 -17.98 15.98
CA VAL A 230 -4.77 -17.14 16.86
C VAL A 230 -5.76 -18.01 17.60
N GLY A 231 -5.78 -17.89 18.94
CA GLY A 231 -6.61 -18.74 19.81
C GLY A 231 -8.11 -18.65 19.49
N PRO A 232 -8.90 -19.66 19.88
CA PRO A 232 -10.32 -19.75 19.56
C PRO A 232 -11.14 -18.53 19.98
N ALA A 233 -10.80 -17.90 21.12
CA ALA A 233 -11.47 -16.71 21.63
C ALA A 233 -11.41 -15.51 20.66
N PHE A 234 -10.36 -15.37 19.90
CA PHE A 234 -10.16 -14.26 18.96
C PHE A 234 -10.43 -14.62 17.50
N ARG A 235 -10.71 -15.90 17.20
CA ARG A 235 -10.88 -16.38 15.84
C ARG A 235 -12.01 -15.67 15.08
N ARG A 236 -13.16 -15.45 15.74
CA ARG A 236 -14.28 -14.72 15.14
C ARG A 236 -13.89 -13.30 14.74
N ARG A 237 -13.21 -12.57 15.64
CA ARG A 237 -12.74 -11.20 15.38
C ARG A 237 -11.73 -11.17 14.23
N LEU A 238 -10.82 -12.15 14.19
CA LEU A 238 -9.85 -12.29 13.11
C LEU A 238 -10.53 -12.52 11.76
N VAL A 239 -11.49 -13.44 11.68
CA VAL A 239 -12.24 -13.74 10.45
C VAL A 239 -12.99 -12.49 9.98
N LEU A 240 -13.70 -11.79 10.86
CA LEU A 240 -14.44 -10.58 10.50
C LEU A 240 -13.52 -9.48 9.94
N LEU A 241 -12.42 -9.19 10.65
CA LEU A 241 -11.46 -8.16 10.18
C LEU A 241 -10.76 -8.58 8.88
N SER A 242 -10.40 -9.86 8.75
CA SER A 242 -9.80 -10.38 7.51
C SER A 242 -10.78 -10.30 6.34
N THR A 243 -12.07 -10.57 6.56
CA THR A 243 -13.11 -10.39 5.53
C THR A 243 -13.26 -8.93 5.12
N MET A 244 -13.19 -7.99 6.08
CA MET A 244 -13.22 -6.55 5.78
C MET A 244 -11.97 -6.11 5.01
N ALA A 245 -10.77 -6.60 5.38
CA ALA A 245 -9.53 -6.33 4.65
C ALA A 245 -9.59 -6.88 3.21
N PHE A 246 -10.12 -8.10 3.06
CA PHE A 246 -10.34 -8.71 1.77
C PHE A 246 -11.26 -7.85 0.90
N ALA A 247 -12.46 -7.50 1.41
CA ALA A 247 -13.44 -6.73 0.66
C ALA A 247 -12.94 -5.32 0.32
N LEU A 248 -12.29 -4.63 1.27
CA LEU A 248 -11.65 -3.34 1.01
C LEU A 248 -10.67 -3.44 -0.15
N SER A 249 -9.78 -4.42 -0.11
CA SER A 249 -8.71 -4.56 -1.10
C SER A 249 -9.24 -5.12 -2.43
N PHE A 250 -10.33 -5.88 -2.39
CA PHE A 250 -11.06 -6.32 -3.57
C PHE A 250 -11.63 -5.12 -4.37
N ILE A 251 -12.00 -4.02 -3.68
CA ILE A 251 -12.40 -2.75 -4.29
C ILE A 251 -11.15 -1.93 -4.68
N THR A 252 -10.25 -1.65 -3.72
CA THR A 252 -9.15 -0.71 -3.94
C THR A 252 -8.10 -1.22 -4.93
N GLY A 253 -7.91 -2.53 -5.03
CA GLY A 253 -6.98 -3.15 -5.98
C GLY A 253 -7.27 -2.71 -7.41
N PRO A 254 -8.42 -3.09 -7.99
CA PRO A 254 -8.77 -2.68 -9.34
C PRO A 254 -9.08 -1.19 -9.46
N ALA A 255 -9.78 -0.58 -8.48
CA ALA A 255 -10.14 0.84 -8.54
C ALA A 255 -8.92 1.74 -8.75
N ASN A 256 -7.80 1.46 -8.07
CA ASN A 256 -6.57 2.24 -8.23
C ASN A 256 -5.70 1.78 -9.41
N SER A 257 -5.80 0.51 -9.82
CA SER A 257 -4.88 -0.04 -10.84
C SER A 257 -5.35 0.22 -12.26
N PHE A 258 -6.64 0.15 -12.54
CA PHE A 258 -7.18 0.35 -13.89
C PHE A 258 -7.56 1.80 -14.18
N ILE A 259 -7.63 2.68 -13.18
CA ILE A 259 -8.10 4.05 -13.35
C ILE A 259 -7.27 4.87 -14.36
N PHE A 260 -5.95 4.72 -14.34
CA PHE A 260 -5.08 5.45 -15.26
C PHE A 260 -5.21 4.94 -16.70
N LEU A 261 -5.34 3.63 -16.87
CA LEU A 261 -5.62 3.03 -18.17
C LEU A 261 -6.98 3.51 -18.68
N PHE A 262 -8.03 3.45 -17.86
CA PHE A 262 -9.37 3.91 -18.21
C PHE A 262 -9.36 5.40 -18.58
N ALA A 263 -8.83 6.26 -17.70
CA ALA A 263 -8.79 7.70 -17.91
C ALA A 263 -8.05 8.11 -19.19
N GLN A 264 -6.87 7.53 -19.45
CA GLN A 264 -6.01 7.98 -20.56
C GLN A 264 -6.29 7.26 -21.87
N ASN A 265 -6.63 5.96 -21.84
CA ASN A 265 -6.74 5.14 -23.04
C ASN A 265 -8.19 5.02 -23.53
N ILE A 266 -9.17 5.02 -22.63
CA ILE A 266 -10.58 4.82 -22.95
C ILE A 266 -11.32 6.16 -22.97
N ASP A 267 -11.21 6.95 -21.89
CA ASP A 267 -11.91 8.26 -21.79
C ASP A 267 -11.08 9.41 -22.39
N HIS A 268 -9.85 9.14 -22.84
CA HIS A 268 -8.96 10.11 -23.47
C HIS A 268 -8.73 11.39 -22.65
N LEU A 269 -8.64 11.25 -21.33
CA LEU A 269 -8.33 12.35 -20.43
C LEU A 269 -6.91 12.87 -20.73
N SER A 270 -6.73 14.20 -20.76
CA SER A 270 -5.41 14.77 -20.99
C SER A 270 -4.44 14.46 -19.86
N GLY A 271 -3.13 14.43 -20.16
CA GLY A 271 -2.09 14.19 -19.14
C GLY A 271 -2.14 15.22 -18.02
N VAL A 272 -2.43 16.49 -18.34
CA VAL A 272 -2.57 17.55 -17.33
C VAL A 272 -3.76 17.28 -16.42
N ALA A 273 -4.92 16.94 -16.99
CA ALA A 273 -6.10 16.61 -16.19
C ALA A 273 -5.89 15.39 -15.31
N THR A 274 -5.20 14.35 -15.81
CA THR A 274 -4.83 13.18 -15.02
C THR A 274 -3.85 13.55 -13.89
N ALA A 275 -2.88 14.42 -14.14
CA ALA A 275 -1.95 14.89 -13.11
C ALA A 275 -2.69 15.69 -12.02
N LEU A 276 -3.61 16.57 -12.39
CA LEU A 276 -4.46 17.32 -11.45
C LEU A 276 -5.37 16.40 -10.63
N MET A 277 -5.91 15.36 -11.25
CA MET A 277 -6.69 14.31 -10.56
C MET A 277 -5.85 13.62 -9.48
N VAL A 278 -4.58 13.28 -9.74
CA VAL A 278 -3.67 12.69 -8.76
C VAL A 278 -3.37 13.64 -7.62
N VAL A 279 -3.09 14.90 -7.92
CA VAL A 279 -2.85 15.94 -6.89
C VAL A 279 -4.08 16.13 -6.01
N GLY A 280 -5.26 16.22 -6.64
CA GLY A 280 -6.54 16.31 -5.94
C GLY A 280 -6.79 15.12 -5.03
N ALA A 281 -6.56 13.90 -5.53
CA ALA A 281 -6.69 12.66 -4.76
C ALA A 281 -5.69 12.61 -3.58
N GLY A 282 -4.46 13.09 -3.76
CA GLY A 282 -3.48 13.21 -2.68
C GLY A 282 -3.93 14.18 -1.58
N ALA A 283 -4.43 15.35 -1.96
CA ALA A 283 -4.93 16.35 -1.02
C ALA A 283 -6.17 15.85 -0.25
N THR A 284 -7.15 15.27 -0.96
CA THR A 284 -8.36 14.71 -0.32
C THR A 284 -8.05 13.46 0.50
N GLY A 285 -7.04 12.65 0.10
CA GLY A 285 -6.56 11.53 0.89
C GLY A 285 -6.00 11.97 2.24
N LEU A 286 -5.19 13.03 2.27
CA LEU A 286 -4.71 13.61 3.54
C LEU A 286 -5.86 14.17 4.39
N ALA A 287 -6.79 14.90 3.78
CA ALA A 287 -7.99 15.37 4.47
C ALA A 287 -8.81 14.19 5.01
N GLY A 288 -8.96 13.11 4.24
CA GLY A 288 -9.66 11.90 4.63
C GLY A 288 -9.03 11.21 5.85
N LEU A 289 -7.70 11.16 5.96
CA LEU A 289 -7.01 10.63 7.15
C LEU A 289 -7.33 11.46 8.40
N LEU A 290 -7.33 12.79 8.30
CA LEU A 290 -7.64 13.69 9.42
C LEU A 290 -9.10 13.58 9.82
N ILE A 291 -10.02 13.62 8.85
CA ILE A 291 -11.46 13.46 9.04
C ILE A 291 -11.75 12.07 9.65
N GLY A 292 -11.14 11.01 9.11
CA GLY A 292 -11.34 9.64 9.57
C GLY A 292 -10.89 9.45 11.02
N ARG A 293 -9.75 10.04 11.42
CA ARG A 293 -9.32 10.05 12.81
C ARG A 293 -10.33 10.76 13.70
N TRP A 294 -10.72 11.98 13.34
CA TRP A 294 -11.71 12.74 14.09
C TRP A 294 -13.05 11.99 14.19
N MET A 295 -13.53 11.41 13.09
CA MET A 295 -14.76 10.62 13.07
C MET A 295 -14.65 9.37 13.95
N ALA A 296 -13.54 8.64 13.89
CA ALA A 296 -13.30 7.45 14.69
C ALA A 296 -13.33 7.77 16.20
N ASP A 297 -12.79 8.91 16.61
CA ASP A 297 -12.81 9.36 18.00
C ASP A 297 -14.19 9.94 18.41
N ARG A 298 -14.92 10.59 17.47
CA ARG A 298 -16.22 11.24 17.76
C ARG A 298 -17.40 10.27 17.65
N PHE A 299 -17.47 9.47 16.60
CA PHE A 299 -18.61 8.61 16.26
C PHE A 299 -18.35 7.12 16.50
N GLY A 300 -17.09 6.75 16.74
CA GLY A 300 -16.66 5.37 16.94
C GLY A 300 -16.04 4.72 15.69
N ARG A 301 -15.30 3.63 15.93
CA ARG A 301 -14.55 2.94 14.88
C ARG A 301 -15.47 2.22 13.89
N ARG A 302 -16.60 1.68 14.36
CA ARG A 302 -17.57 0.93 13.55
C ARG A 302 -18.22 1.81 12.48
N ILE A 303 -18.77 2.96 12.90
CA ILE A 303 -19.47 3.89 11.99
C ILE A 303 -18.50 4.46 10.97
N THR A 304 -17.31 4.89 11.42
CA THR A 304 -16.29 5.49 10.55
C THR A 304 -15.79 4.48 9.51
N GLY A 305 -15.51 3.24 9.92
CA GLY A 305 -15.09 2.17 9.02
C GLY A 305 -16.17 1.81 7.99
N ALA A 306 -17.42 1.68 8.44
CA ALA A 306 -18.54 1.37 7.53
C ALA A 306 -18.76 2.49 6.50
N LEU A 307 -18.80 3.76 6.94
CA LEU A 307 -18.96 4.91 6.04
C LEU A 307 -17.79 5.03 5.05
N GLY A 308 -16.56 4.81 5.51
CA GLY A 308 -15.38 4.80 4.66
C GLY A 308 -15.47 3.74 3.56
N MET A 309 -15.90 2.52 3.91
CA MET A 309 -16.05 1.42 2.96
C MET A 309 -17.17 1.65 1.96
N VAL A 310 -18.33 2.11 2.41
CA VAL A 310 -19.47 2.44 1.54
C VAL A 310 -19.11 3.57 0.58
N GLY A 311 -18.55 4.66 1.08
CA GLY A 311 -18.13 5.78 0.24
C GLY A 311 -17.09 5.40 -0.80
N LEU A 312 -16.07 4.61 -0.39
CA LEU A 312 -15.06 4.10 -1.30
C LEU A 312 -15.68 3.29 -2.45
N ALA A 313 -16.64 2.40 -2.16
CA ALA A 313 -17.28 1.58 -3.17
C ALA A 313 -18.14 2.41 -4.13
N LEU A 314 -19.00 3.31 -3.59
CA LEU A 314 -19.89 4.14 -4.41
C LEU A 314 -19.11 5.11 -5.30
N PHE A 315 -18.11 5.79 -4.77
CA PHE A 315 -17.26 6.68 -5.57
C PHE A 315 -16.34 5.91 -6.51
N GLY A 316 -15.93 4.68 -6.12
CA GLY A 316 -15.24 3.76 -7.02
C GLY A 316 -16.10 3.40 -8.24
N VAL A 317 -17.38 3.07 -8.06
CA VAL A 317 -18.33 2.86 -9.15
C VAL A 317 -18.46 4.12 -10.00
N LEU A 318 -18.69 5.29 -9.37
CA LEU A 318 -18.84 6.55 -10.07
C LEU A 318 -17.64 6.86 -10.98
N SER A 319 -16.43 6.49 -10.57
CA SER A 319 -15.21 6.74 -11.36
C SER A 319 -15.15 5.99 -12.70
N TYR A 320 -16.03 4.99 -12.92
CA TYR A 320 -16.10 4.21 -14.15
C TYR A 320 -17.46 4.31 -14.87
N ALA A 321 -18.48 4.92 -14.25
CA ALA A 321 -19.86 4.88 -14.73
C ALA A 321 -20.30 6.10 -15.55
N GLY A 322 -19.60 7.24 -15.43
CA GLY A 322 -20.07 8.50 -15.95
C GLY A 322 -19.08 9.24 -16.85
N PRO A 323 -19.38 10.48 -17.21
CA PRO A 323 -18.51 11.35 -17.97
C PRO A 323 -17.25 11.71 -17.18
N ARG A 324 -16.30 12.41 -17.83
CA ARG A 324 -14.99 12.80 -17.25
C ARG A 324 -15.05 13.46 -15.88
N VAL A 325 -16.11 14.23 -15.61
CA VAL A 325 -16.32 14.87 -14.31
C VAL A 325 -16.54 13.81 -13.23
N ASP A 326 -17.37 12.80 -13.53
CA ASP A 326 -17.67 11.70 -12.61
C ASP A 326 -16.45 10.81 -12.37
N LEU A 327 -15.62 10.59 -13.40
CA LEU A 327 -14.33 9.90 -13.27
C LEU A 327 -13.43 10.62 -12.27
N ILE A 328 -13.22 11.92 -12.46
CA ILE A 328 -12.34 12.71 -11.60
C ILE A 328 -12.90 12.79 -10.17
N ALA A 329 -14.20 13.15 -10.04
CA ALA A 329 -14.86 13.26 -8.75
C ALA A 329 -14.90 11.90 -8.02
N GLY A 330 -15.27 10.84 -8.74
CA GLY A 330 -15.31 9.48 -8.22
C GLY A 330 -13.96 9.02 -7.69
N TYR A 331 -12.89 9.19 -8.47
CA TYR A 331 -11.54 8.81 -8.01
C TYR A 331 -11.07 9.63 -6.82
N VAL A 332 -11.20 10.97 -6.88
CA VAL A 332 -10.75 11.88 -5.82
C VAL A 332 -11.50 11.62 -4.50
N MET A 333 -12.82 11.46 -4.57
CA MET A 333 -13.65 11.16 -3.40
C MET A 333 -13.47 9.72 -2.94
N GLY A 334 -13.28 8.75 -3.85
CA GLY A 334 -12.98 7.37 -3.50
C GLY A 334 -11.70 7.25 -2.67
N VAL A 335 -10.63 7.96 -3.05
CA VAL A 335 -9.39 8.03 -2.27
C VAL A 335 -9.63 8.66 -0.90
N MET A 336 -10.44 9.72 -0.81
CA MET A 336 -10.79 10.35 0.46
C MET A 336 -11.50 9.36 1.40
N PHE A 337 -12.53 8.64 0.92
CA PHE A 337 -13.27 7.69 1.74
C PHE A 337 -12.43 6.46 2.13
N GLY A 338 -11.57 5.97 1.23
CA GLY A 338 -10.57 4.95 1.57
C GLY A 338 -9.60 5.41 2.66
N SER A 339 -9.24 6.70 2.66
CA SER A 339 -8.41 7.30 3.71
C SER A 339 -9.17 7.51 5.02
N ILE A 340 -10.48 7.78 4.99
CA ILE A 340 -11.34 7.82 6.19
C ILE A 340 -11.43 6.44 6.86
N PHE A 341 -11.48 5.38 6.07
CA PHE A 341 -11.51 4.00 6.56
C PHE A 341 -10.26 3.63 7.36
N ALA A 342 -9.09 4.06 6.91
CA ALA A 342 -7.80 3.57 7.39
C ALA A 342 -7.57 3.75 8.92
N PRO A 343 -7.80 4.93 9.55
CA PRO A 343 -7.62 5.11 10.99
C PRO A 343 -8.56 4.24 11.82
N ALA A 344 -9.82 4.09 11.39
CA ALA A 344 -10.82 3.32 12.12
C ALA A 344 -10.44 1.83 12.19
N VAL A 345 -10.06 1.24 11.07
CA VAL A 345 -9.71 -0.19 11.02
C VAL A 345 -8.31 -0.44 11.58
N GLY A 346 -7.36 0.48 11.36
CA GLY A 346 -6.06 0.40 12.01
C GLY A 346 -6.17 0.36 13.54
N SER A 347 -7.06 1.17 14.12
CA SER A 347 -7.36 1.09 15.56
C SER A 347 -7.99 -0.25 15.94
N LEU A 348 -9.01 -0.73 15.21
CA LEU A 348 -9.66 -2.01 15.51
C LEU A 348 -8.68 -3.19 15.49
N VAL A 349 -7.76 -3.25 14.51
CA VAL A 349 -6.73 -4.30 14.46
C VAL A 349 -5.83 -4.29 15.69
N ASN A 350 -5.52 -3.11 16.22
CA ASN A 350 -4.66 -2.96 17.39
C ASN A 350 -5.41 -3.15 18.72
N GLU A 351 -6.68 -2.75 18.79
CA GLU A 351 -7.48 -2.73 20.03
C GLU A 351 -8.17 -4.09 20.29
N LEU A 352 -8.56 -4.86 19.26
CA LEU A 352 -9.29 -6.11 19.39
C LEU A 352 -8.43 -7.33 19.75
N PHE A 353 -7.10 -7.20 19.70
CA PHE A 353 -6.18 -8.31 19.98
C PHE A 353 -5.16 -7.96 21.05
N PRO A 354 -4.93 -8.86 22.03
CA PRO A 354 -3.87 -8.68 23.02
C PRO A 354 -2.50 -8.73 22.33
N THR A 355 -1.50 -8.14 22.97
CA THR A 355 -0.15 -7.98 22.44
C THR A 355 0.49 -9.30 21.97
N SER A 356 0.18 -10.40 22.67
CA SER A 356 0.70 -11.74 22.36
C SER A 356 0.29 -12.29 21.00
N VAL A 357 -0.87 -11.90 20.46
CA VAL A 357 -1.39 -12.41 19.16
C VAL A 357 -1.57 -11.29 18.12
N ARG A 358 -1.35 -10.03 18.49
CA ARG A 358 -1.57 -8.86 17.62
C ARG A 358 -0.76 -8.92 16.33
N ALA A 359 0.52 -9.31 16.41
CA ALA A 359 1.38 -9.41 15.24
C ALA A 359 0.85 -10.45 14.23
N SER A 360 0.41 -11.62 14.72
CA SER A 360 -0.21 -12.64 13.89
C SER A 360 -1.54 -12.19 13.30
N ALA A 361 -2.38 -11.51 14.08
CA ALA A 361 -3.65 -10.96 13.59
C ALA A 361 -3.43 -9.91 12.49
N SER A 362 -2.46 -9.01 12.65
CA SER A 362 -2.07 -8.02 11.63
C SER A 362 -1.53 -8.68 10.37
N GLY A 363 -0.76 -9.76 10.49
CA GLY A 363 -0.27 -10.54 9.36
C GLY A 363 -1.41 -11.18 8.57
N TRP A 364 -2.38 -11.81 9.23
CA TRP A 364 -3.56 -12.39 8.58
C TRP A 364 -4.45 -11.33 7.93
N PHE A 365 -4.63 -10.18 8.58
CA PHE A 365 -5.33 -9.04 8.02
C PHE A 365 -4.69 -8.56 6.72
N LEU A 366 -3.37 -8.41 6.71
CA LEU A 366 -2.61 -8.01 5.52
C LEU A 366 -2.71 -9.07 4.41
N ALA A 367 -2.54 -10.35 4.74
CA ALA A 367 -2.62 -11.45 3.78
C ALA A 367 -4.02 -11.54 3.13
N ALA A 368 -5.08 -11.41 3.92
CA ALA A 368 -6.45 -11.35 3.42
C ALA A 368 -6.66 -10.16 2.48
N GLY A 369 -6.12 -8.97 2.82
CA GLY A 369 -6.16 -7.81 1.94
C GLY A 369 -5.43 -8.04 0.62
N VAL A 370 -4.25 -8.66 0.63
CA VAL A 370 -3.53 -8.99 -0.61
C VAL A 370 -4.34 -9.96 -1.47
N LEU A 371 -4.93 -11.00 -0.88
CA LEU A 371 -5.78 -11.95 -1.60
C LEU A 371 -7.02 -11.27 -2.20
N GLY A 372 -7.65 -10.35 -1.45
CA GLY A 372 -8.75 -9.55 -1.96
C GLY A 372 -8.36 -8.73 -3.19
N ALA A 373 -7.22 -8.04 -3.14
CA ALA A 373 -6.73 -7.29 -4.29
C ALA A 373 -6.39 -8.18 -5.49
N VAL A 374 -5.77 -9.34 -5.25
CA VAL A 374 -5.43 -10.32 -6.30
C VAL A 374 -6.69 -10.78 -7.04
N ILE A 375 -7.70 -11.23 -6.30
CA ILE A 375 -8.95 -11.71 -6.89
C ILE A 375 -9.71 -10.55 -7.55
N GLY A 376 -9.78 -9.38 -6.90
CA GLY A 376 -10.42 -8.19 -7.44
C GLY A 376 -9.82 -7.75 -8.78
N LEU A 377 -8.49 -7.75 -8.90
CA LEU A 377 -7.81 -7.39 -10.15
C LEU A 377 -8.14 -8.34 -11.31
N VAL A 378 -8.17 -9.65 -11.04
CA VAL A 378 -8.49 -10.66 -12.05
C VAL A 378 -9.96 -10.56 -12.47
N VAL A 379 -10.87 -10.51 -11.51
CA VAL A 379 -12.33 -10.44 -11.75
C VAL A 379 -12.70 -9.17 -12.50
N PHE A 380 -12.20 -8.02 -12.03
CA PHE A 380 -12.46 -6.74 -12.69
C PHE A 380 -11.92 -6.72 -14.12
N GLY A 381 -10.68 -7.17 -14.34
CA GLY A 381 -10.08 -7.23 -15.66
C GLY A 381 -10.85 -8.16 -16.62
N ALA A 382 -11.31 -9.32 -16.15
CA ALA A 382 -12.09 -10.26 -16.93
C ALA A 382 -13.48 -9.68 -17.34
N ILE A 383 -14.15 -8.98 -16.44
CA ILE A 383 -15.44 -8.35 -16.74
C ILE A 383 -15.25 -7.17 -17.70
N ALA A 384 -14.19 -6.36 -17.50
CA ALA A 384 -13.88 -5.24 -18.37
C ALA A 384 -13.61 -5.66 -19.82
N ASP A 385 -13.12 -6.89 -20.06
CA ASP A 385 -12.92 -7.44 -21.40
C ASP A 385 -14.24 -7.67 -22.16
N ILE A 386 -15.35 -7.85 -21.45
CA ILE A 386 -16.66 -8.11 -22.05
C ILE A 386 -17.21 -6.80 -22.64
N GLY A 387 -16.80 -6.47 -23.87
CA GLY A 387 -17.29 -5.29 -24.59
C GLY A 387 -16.86 -3.96 -23.99
N ASN A 388 -15.66 -3.89 -23.38
CA ASN A 388 -15.10 -2.66 -22.77
C ASN A 388 -15.99 -2.06 -21.66
N ARG A 389 -16.64 -2.91 -20.86
CA ARG A 389 -17.64 -2.50 -19.86
C ARG A 389 -17.02 -2.25 -18.49
N PHE A 390 -16.20 -1.21 -18.37
CA PHE A 390 -15.59 -0.82 -17.08
C PHE A 390 -16.63 -0.48 -16.01
N ALA A 391 -17.72 0.18 -16.38
CA ALA A 391 -18.82 0.46 -15.45
C ALA A 391 -19.42 -0.84 -14.88
N LEU A 392 -19.73 -1.81 -15.75
CA LEU A 392 -20.22 -3.12 -15.31
C LEU A 392 -19.20 -3.85 -14.41
N ALA A 393 -17.91 -3.77 -14.74
CA ALA A 393 -16.85 -4.34 -13.92
C ALA A 393 -16.84 -3.70 -12.52
N ALA A 394 -16.98 -2.39 -12.42
CA ALA A 394 -17.06 -1.67 -11.16
C ALA A 394 -18.34 -2.04 -10.37
N ASP A 395 -19.50 -2.07 -11.03
CA ASP A 395 -20.77 -2.45 -10.40
C ASP A 395 -20.69 -3.86 -9.80
N LEU A 396 -20.26 -4.84 -10.58
CA LEU A 396 -20.25 -6.25 -10.15
C LEU A 396 -19.14 -6.58 -9.16
N THR A 397 -18.09 -5.75 -9.07
CA THR A 397 -17.01 -5.98 -8.10
C THR A 397 -17.18 -5.14 -6.84
N PHE A 398 -17.50 -3.85 -6.95
CA PHE A 398 -17.46 -2.94 -5.80
C PHE A 398 -18.75 -2.97 -4.98
N LEU A 399 -19.94 -3.05 -5.62
CA LEU A 399 -21.20 -3.07 -4.88
C LEU A 399 -21.39 -4.32 -4.01
N PRO A 400 -21.11 -5.56 -4.49
CA PRO A 400 -21.16 -6.72 -3.62
C PRO A 400 -20.18 -6.64 -2.46
N ALA A 401 -18.93 -6.18 -2.70
CA ALA A 401 -17.93 -6.01 -1.66
C ALA A 401 -18.33 -4.94 -0.62
N MET A 402 -19.06 -3.90 -1.03
CA MET A 402 -19.60 -2.87 -0.15
C MET A 402 -20.50 -3.46 0.96
N THR A 403 -21.23 -4.53 0.67
CA THR A 403 -22.15 -5.15 1.65
C THR A 403 -21.44 -5.65 2.90
N VAL A 404 -20.14 -5.95 2.79
CA VAL A 404 -19.28 -6.34 3.92
C VAL A 404 -19.18 -5.22 4.97
N ALA A 405 -19.49 -3.97 4.62
CA ALA A 405 -19.58 -2.87 5.58
C ALA A 405 -20.58 -3.15 6.72
N ALA A 406 -21.61 -3.97 6.47
CA ALA A 406 -22.57 -4.39 7.50
C ALA A 406 -21.90 -5.20 8.64
N LEU A 407 -20.78 -5.87 8.38
CA LEU A 407 -20.07 -6.63 9.40
C LEU A 407 -19.46 -5.74 10.50
N PHE A 408 -19.27 -4.42 10.26
CA PHE A 408 -18.82 -3.52 11.32
C PHE A 408 -19.76 -3.52 12.53
N TRP A 409 -21.06 -3.74 12.34
CA TRP A 409 -22.03 -3.83 13.44
C TRP A 409 -21.89 -5.10 14.28
N THR A 410 -21.23 -6.12 13.78
CA THR A 410 -20.99 -7.37 14.50
C THR A 410 -19.72 -7.35 15.36
N LEU A 411 -18.86 -6.35 15.18
CA LEU A 411 -17.68 -6.12 16.01
C LEU A 411 -18.06 -5.33 17.27
N PRO A 412 -17.36 -5.51 18.40
CA PRO A 412 -17.52 -4.62 19.55
C PRO A 412 -17.04 -3.20 19.20
N GLU A 413 -17.75 -2.18 19.68
CA GLU A 413 -17.24 -0.80 19.62
C GLU A 413 -16.15 -0.62 20.67
N THR A 414 -15.02 -0.11 20.26
CA THR A 414 -13.84 0.04 21.12
C THR A 414 -13.63 1.46 21.63
N LYS A 415 -14.40 2.43 21.11
CA LYS A 415 -14.31 3.83 21.50
C LYS A 415 -14.50 4.00 23.02
N GLY A 416 -13.49 4.60 23.67
CA GLY A 416 -13.57 4.97 25.09
C GLY A 416 -13.58 3.78 26.05
N ARG A 417 -13.17 2.58 25.60
CA ARG A 417 -13.02 1.38 26.44
C ARG A 417 -11.54 1.09 26.70
N GLU A 418 -11.24 0.60 27.89
CA GLU A 418 -9.92 0.06 28.18
C GLU A 418 -9.71 -1.27 27.43
N LEU A 419 -8.47 -1.55 27.07
CA LEU A 419 -8.13 -2.72 26.24
C LEU A 419 -8.47 -4.04 26.93
N GLU A 420 -8.27 -4.10 28.24
CA GLU A 420 -8.54 -5.26 29.09
C GLU A 420 -10.02 -5.63 29.07
N ASP A 421 -10.92 -4.64 29.09
CA ASP A 421 -12.38 -4.84 29.03
C ASP A 421 -12.83 -5.38 27.65
N ILE A 422 -12.07 -5.06 26.59
CA ILE A 422 -12.36 -5.51 25.24
C ILE A 422 -11.96 -6.96 25.05
N TRP A 423 -10.90 -7.43 25.72
CA TRP A 423 -10.36 -8.78 25.54
C TRP A 423 -11.08 -9.84 26.38
N THR A 424 -11.74 -9.45 27.45
CA THR A 424 -12.48 -10.36 28.37
C THR A 424 -13.90 -10.66 27.90
N ASN A 425 -14.45 -9.91 26.95
CA ASN A 425 -15.76 -10.09 26.32
C ASN A 425 -15.57 -10.60 24.86
#